data_09007b3539030388c236f2459b162e99
#
_entry.id   09007b3539030388c236f2459b162e99
#
_cell.length_a   1.000
_cell.length_b   1.000
_cell.length_c   1.000
_cell.angle_alpha   90.00
_cell.angle_beta   90.00
_cell.angle_gamma   90.00
#
_symmetry.space_group_name_H-M   'P 1'
#
loop_
_entity.id
_entity.type
_entity.pdbx_description
1 polymer ?
#
loop_
_entity_poly.entity_id
_entity_poly.type
_entity_poly.pdbx_seq_one_letter_code
_entity_poly.pdbx_strand_id
1 'polypeptide(L)'
;MKKMNSFLLIAISIVALNCASCSKDDSPVTTTPTTPTSIAPGNDPNFTIVAHSDEGFATFNRKVVVFGIDIYAVAAVEDIKLLHAANVMAQYLDNNEDGAVDNQAVLDKMLENRAFLVMWATENDINIDPPAGRLGQDLGNDETNPLFVANGKTGEFDAALEEVLHIINNAGHSFAYPEAFGQNIGSDLANAMDIARGGQFLTIPSSYPAGAWYTYDDTTCEYADCQTIEYLYWALTSMMGAQENRLDDISQEWDLNTAALVQSTDTAIHALLTNPTYNMPTVLPDGTYRQ
;
A
#
# COMPACT_ATOMS: atom_id res chain seq x y z
N MET A 1 -11.13 11.02 -19.67
CA MET A 1 -10.04 10.54 -18.82
C MET A 1 -9.62 11.69 -17.91
N LYS A 2 -10.03 11.67 -16.65
CA LYS A 2 -9.55 12.61 -15.64
C LYS A 2 -8.19 12.11 -15.21
N LYS A 3 -7.18 12.97 -15.26
CA LYS A 3 -5.86 12.69 -14.69
C LYS A 3 -6.06 12.54 -13.19
N MET A 4 -5.78 11.37 -12.67
CA MET A 4 -5.60 11.19 -11.23
C MET A 4 -4.35 11.98 -10.84
N ASN A 5 -4.52 12.97 -9.99
CA ASN A 5 -3.41 13.65 -9.36
C ASN A 5 -3.10 12.89 -8.08
N SER A 6 -2.07 12.06 -8.15
CA SER A 6 -1.46 11.49 -6.95
C SER A 6 -0.84 12.65 -6.15
N PHE A 7 -1.38 12.95 -4.99
CA PHE A 7 -0.91 14.07 -4.18
C PHE A 7 -0.42 13.62 -2.81
N LEU A 8 0.74 14.13 -2.57
CA LEU A 8 1.34 14.55 -1.33
C LEU A 8 2.04 13.50 -0.48
N LEU A 9 3.19 13.08 -0.98
CA LEU A 9 4.30 12.65 -0.11
C LEU A 9 4.84 13.89 0.62
N ILE A 10 4.54 14.01 1.90
CA ILE A 10 5.18 15.02 2.76
C ILE A 10 6.58 14.50 3.09
N ALA A 11 7.57 14.90 2.30
CA ALA A 11 8.97 14.73 2.62
C ALA A 11 9.35 15.64 3.80
N ILE A 12 9.55 15.09 4.97
CA ILE A 12 10.13 15.80 6.11
C ILE A 12 11.63 15.56 6.14
N SER A 13 12.38 16.64 5.91
CA SER A 13 13.83 16.71 5.93
C SER A 13 14.44 16.17 7.24
N ILE A 14 15.34 15.20 7.11
CA ILE A 14 16.14 14.67 8.22
C ILE A 14 17.23 15.66 8.54
N VAL A 15 17.18 16.29 9.71
CA VAL A 15 18.31 17.01 10.31
C VAL A 15 19.15 15.99 11.08
N ALA A 16 20.31 15.66 10.54
CA ALA A 16 21.30 14.85 11.23
C ALA A 16 21.93 15.65 12.38
N LEU A 17 21.73 15.19 13.60
CA LEU A 17 22.51 15.64 14.75
C LEU A 17 23.44 14.51 15.21
N ASN A 18 24.74 14.72 14.96
CA ASN A 18 25.79 13.91 15.55
C ASN A 18 25.91 14.17 17.04
N CYS A 19 25.84 13.15 17.87
CA CYS A 19 26.48 13.15 19.19
C CYS A 19 27.09 11.79 19.46
N ALA A 20 28.39 11.86 19.73
CA ALA A 20 29.24 10.73 20.08
C ALA A 20 29.11 10.33 21.56
N SER A 21 29.48 9.08 21.79
CA SER A 21 30.11 8.52 22.98
C SER A 21 29.36 7.52 23.83
N CYS A 22 29.82 6.26 23.64
CA CYS A 22 30.09 5.19 24.60
C CYS A 22 29.17 4.93 25.80
N SER A 23 28.60 3.71 25.78
CA SER A 23 29.10 2.61 26.67
C SER A 23 28.38 1.30 26.26
N LYS A 24 29.20 0.22 26.18
CA LYS A 24 28.70 -1.14 25.97
C LYS A 24 28.01 -1.60 27.24
N ASP A 25 26.74 -2.00 27.11
CA ASP A 25 26.13 -2.98 27.99
C ASP A 25 25.56 -4.08 27.10
N ASP A 26 26.29 -5.18 27.02
CA ASP A 26 25.86 -6.43 26.39
C ASP A 26 24.85 -7.12 27.32
N SER A 27 23.59 -6.67 27.31
CA SER A 27 22.49 -7.46 27.82
C SER A 27 21.83 -8.17 26.61
N PRO A 28 21.59 -9.49 26.70
CA PRO A 28 20.91 -10.20 25.64
C PRO A 28 19.50 -9.62 25.48
N VAL A 29 19.22 -9.04 24.32
CA VAL A 29 17.85 -8.66 23.93
C VAL A 29 17.06 -9.96 23.82
N THR A 30 16.32 -10.28 24.88
CA THR A 30 15.30 -11.33 24.84
C THR A 30 14.18 -10.80 23.97
N THR A 31 14.19 -11.15 22.69
CA THR A 31 13.03 -10.97 21.83
C THR A 31 11.93 -11.88 22.37
N THR A 32 11.02 -11.31 23.15
CA THR A 32 9.77 -11.98 23.49
C THR A 32 9.08 -12.26 22.16
N PRO A 33 8.67 -13.50 21.87
CA PRO A 33 7.85 -13.76 20.67
C PRO A 33 6.60 -12.89 20.76
N THR A 34 6.45 -11.95 19.85
CA THR A 34 5.21 -11.17 19.74
C THR A 34 4.10 -12.14 19.36
N THR A 35 3.07 -12.21 20.21
CA THR A 35 1.87 -12.96 19.87
C THR A 35 1.28 -12.32 18.60
N PRO A 36 0.91 -13.12 17.59
CA PRO A 36 0.29 -12.58 16.39
C PRO A 36 -0.89 -11.67 16.71
N THR A 37 -0.95 -10.51 16.10
CA THR A 37 -2.07 -9.59 16.25
C THR A 37 -3.28 -10.18 15.54
N SER A 38 -4.44 -10.21 16.20
CA SER A 38 -5.68 -10.73 15.64
C SER A 38 -6.83 -9.74 15.81
N ILE A 39 -7.80 -9.80 14.91
CA ILE A 39 -9.05 -9.06 15.01
C ILE A 39 -10.14 -9.98 15.56
N ALA A 40 -10.86 -9.54 16.62
CA ALA A 40 -12.07 -10.21 17.03
C ALA A 40 -13.20 -9.88 16.05
N PRO A 41 -14.08 -10.84 15.72
CA PRO A 41 -15.26 -10.56 14.91
C PRO A 41 -16.06 -9.39 15.50
N GLY A 42 -16.44 -8.45 14.65
CA GLY A 42 -17.18 -7.24 14.99
C GLY A 42 -18.61 -7.23 14.44
N ASN A 43 -19.14 -6.06 14.27
CA ASN A 43 -20.54 -5.88 13.86
C ASN A 43 -20.72 -5.82 12.34
N ASP A 44 -19.64 -5.67 11.59
CA ASP A 44 -19.74 -5.54 10.16
C ASP A 44 -19.28 -6.77 9.35
N PRO A 45 -18.91 -7.92 9.86
CA PRO A 45 -18.82 -8.40 11.25
C PRO A 45 -17.57 -7.97 12.02
N ASN A 46 -16.56 -7.40 11.38
CA ASN A 46 -15.25 -7.22 11.99
C ASN A 46 -14.95 -5.81 12.47
N PHE A 47 -15.53 -4.78 11.83
CA PHE A 47 -15.15 -3.39 12.02
C PHE A 47 -16.31 -2.51 12.46
N THR A 48 -15.98 -1.51 13.29
CA THR A 48 -16.95 -0.52 13.77
C THR A 48 -16.40 0.87 13.51
N ILE A 49 -17.24 1.72 12.89
CA ILE A 49 -16.94 3.14 12.71
C ILE A 49 -17.10 3.85 14.04
N VAL A 50 -16.07 4.56 14.49
CA VAL A 50 -16.08 5.31 15.75
C VAL A 50 -15.71 6.77 15.53
N ALA A 51 -16.24 7.65 16.38
CA ALA A 51 -15.74 9.03 16.47
C ALA A 51 -14.39 9.05 17.19
N HIS A 52 -13.54 10.03 16.84
CA HIS A 52 -12.24 10.21 17.48
C HIS A 52 -11.91 11.70 17.66
N SER A 53 -10.80 11.99 18.34
CA SER A 53 -10.25 13.32 18.53
C SER A 53 -8.72 13.32 18.39
N ASP A 54 -8.22 12.50 17.48
CA ASP A 54 -6.79 12.33 17.25
C ASP A 54 -6.20 13.62 16.68
N GLU A 55 -5.03 13.99 17.18
CA GLU A 55 -4.32 15.20 16.78
C GLU A 55 -3.96 15.18 15.29
N GLY A 56 -4.19 16.30 14.60
CA GLY A 56 -3.89 16.46 13.18
C GLY A 56 -4.98 15.98 12.21
N PHE A 57 -6.08 15.39 12.72
CA PHE A 57 -7.15 14.82 11.89
C PHE A 57 -8.54 15.43 12.17
N ALA A 58 -8.59 16.69 12.56
CA ALA A 58 -9.84 17.34 13.02
C ALA A 58 -10.99 17.33 11.98
N THR A 59 -10.67 17.34 10.68
CA THR A 59 -11.65 17.29 9.59
C THR A 59 -12.15 15.86 9.32
N PHE A 60 -11.37 14.87 9.66
CA PHE A 60 -11.67 13.43 9.54
C PHE A 60 -12.23 12.95 10.88
N ASN A 61 -13.52 13.18 11.11
CA ASN A 61 -14.13 13.08 12.43
C ASN A 61 -14.53 11.66 12.85
N ARG A 62 -14.26 10.67 12.05
CA ARG A 62 -14.54 9.26 12.30
C ARG A 62 -13.44 8.36 11.74
N LYS A 63 -13.31 7.19 12.31
CA LYS A 63 -12.32 6.20 11.89
C LYS A 63 -12.78 4.76 12.11
N VAL A 64 -12.08 3.86 11.43
CA VAL A 64 -12.04 2.42 11.69
C VAL A 64 -10.62 2.03 12.03
N VAL A 65 -10.43 1.02 12.87
CA VAL A 65 -9.10 0.50 13.24
C VAL A 65 -8.97 -0.94 12.75
N VAL A 66 -7.91 -1.20 11.98
CA VAL A 66 -7.60 -2.51 11.40
C VAL A 66 -6.22 -2.96 11.90
N PHE A 67 -6.14 -3.99 12.73
CA PHE A 67 -4.90 -4.46 13.37
C PHE A 67 -4.08 -3.35 14.04
N GLY A 68 -4.74 -2.29 14.51
CA GLY A 68 -4.08 -1.12 15.11
C GLY A 68 -3.73 0.00 14.14
N ILE A 69 -4.00 -0.16 12.85
CA ILE A 69 -3.84 0.89 11.83
C ILE A 69 -5.15 1.67 11.71
N ASP A 70 -5.06 3.00 11.74
CA ASP A 70 -6.20 3.89 11.64
C ASP A 70 -6.57 4.17 10.17
N ILE A 71 -7.85 4.04 9.83
CA ILE A 71 -8.44 4.53 8.59
C ILE A 71 -9.39 5.65 8.99
N TYR A 72 -9.02 6.89 8.70
CA TYR A 72 -9.79 8.08 9.00
C TYR A 72 -10.73 8.45 7.85
N ALA A 73 -11.87 9.04 8.13
CA ALA A 73 -12.78 9.50 7.10
C ALA A 73 -13.46 10.82 7.45
N VAL A 74 -13.67 11.69 6.46
CA VAL A 74 -14.57 12.82 6.59
C VAL A 74 -16.02 12.36 6.67
N ALA A 75 -16.92 13.18 7.20
CA ALA A 75 -18.33 12.82 7.38
C ALA A 75 -19.05 12.46 6.06
N ALA A 76 -18.59 12.99 4.93
CA ALA A 76 -19.21 12.80 3.62
C ALA A 76 -18.83 11.49 2.92
N VAL A 77 -17.80 10.77 3.39
CA VAL A 77 -17.47 9.42 2.88
C VAL A 77 -18.59 8.46 3.27
N GLU A 78 -19.02 7.60 2.38
CA GLU A 78 -20.06 6.61 2.65
C GLU A 78 -19.55 5.51 3.59
N ASP A 79 -20.37 5.13 4.59
CA ASP A 79 -19.99 4.10 5.58
C ASP A 79 -19.59 2.78 4.92
N ILE A 80 -20.30 2.38 3.87
CA ILE A 80 -20.01 1.14 3.15
C ILE A 80 -18.62 1.17 2.49
N LYS A 81 -18.16 2.33 2.04
CA LYS A 81 -16.85 2.48 1.41
C LYS A 81 -15.72 2.53 2.44
N LEU A 82 -15.97 3.18 3.58
CA LEU A 82 -15.02 3.17 4.69
C LEU A 82 -14.83 1.75 5.26
N LEU A 83 -15.92 1.00 5.45
CA LEU A 83 -15.86 -0.38 5.89
C LEU A 83 -15.24 -1.31 4.84
N HIS A 84 -15.49 -1.04 3.55
CA HIS A 84 -14.86 -1.76 2.46
C HIS A 84 -13.33 -1.59 2.49
N ALA A 85 -12.82 -0.37 2.60
CA ALA A 85 -11.38 -0.12 2.71
C ALA A 85 -10.76 -0.83 3.94
N ALA A 86 -11.49 -0.90 5.05
CA ALA A 86 -11.07 -1.63 6.24
C ALA A 86 -10.99 -3.15 5.99
N ASN A 87 -11.98 -3.72 5.32
CA ASN A 87 -11.99 -5.13 4.96
C ASN A 87 -10.88 -5.47 3.95
N VAL A 88 -10.64 -4.61 2.94
CA VAL A 88 -9.53 -4.75 2.00
C VAL A 88 -8.17 -4.72 2.71
N MET A 89 -7.98 -3.79 3.65
CA MET A 89 -6.75 -3.73 4.45
C MET A 89 -6.55 -5.01 5.28
N ALA A 90 -7.61 -5.51 5.89
CA ALA A 90 -7.53 -6.74 6.66
C ALA A 90 -7.19 -7.94 5.77
N GLN A 91 -7.79 -8.07 4.60
CA GLN A 91 -7.51 -9.13 3.64
C GLN A 91 -6.11 -9.09 3.05
N TYR A 92 -5.49 -7.91 2.92
CA TYR A 92 -4.08 -7.79 2.56
C TYR A 92 -3.13 -8.24 3.69
N LEU A 93 -3.49 -7.95 4.95
CA LEU A 93 -2.64 -8.25 6.10
C LEU A 93 -2.84 -9.68 6.65
N ASP A 94 -4.03 -10.24 6.47
CA ASP A 94 -4.45 -11.60 6.82
C ASP A 94 -5.16 -12.20 5.60
N ASN A 95 -4.38 -12.65 4.63
CA ASN A 95 -4.88 -13.04 3.31
C ASN A 95 -5.54 -14.43 3.31
N ASN A 96 -5.26 -15.23 4.34
CA ASN A 96 -5.91 -16.53 4.56
C ASN A 96 -7.17 -16.42 5.45
N GLU A 97 -7.44 -15.22 5.99
CA GLU A 97 -8.60 -14.86 6.80
C GLU A 97 -8.77 -15.74 8.07
N ASP A 98 -7.69 -16.19 8.68
CA ASP A 98 -7.74 -16.96 9.92
C ASP A 98 -7.87 -16.09 11.19
N GLY A 99 -7.76 -14.77 11.03
CA GLY A 99 -7.88 -13.75 12.08
C GLY A 99 -6.54 -13.35 12.67
N ALA A 100 -5.42 -13.80 12.08
CA ALA A 100 -4.07 -13.43 12.47
C ALA A 100 -3.29 -12.90 11.27
N VAL A 101 -2.50 -11.85 11.47
CA VAL A 101 -1.69 -11.24 10.41
C VAL A 101 -0.65 -12.23 9.87
N ASP A 102 -0.61 -12.43 8.56
CA ASP A 102 0.31 -13.35 7.87
C ASP A 102 1.78 -12.95 8.01
N ASN A 103 2.07 -11.64 8.07
CA ASN A 103 3.42 -11.11 8.21
C ASN A 103 3.51 -10.09 9.34
N GLN A 104 3.79 -10.57 10.55
CA GLN A 104 3.86 -9.72 11.75
C GLN A 104 4.95 -8.64 11.64
N ALA A 105 6.08 -8.92 10.95
CA ALA A 105 7.15 -7.94 10.79
C ALA A 105 6.70 -6.71 9.96
N VAL A 106 5.84 -6.93 8.98
CA VAL A 106 5.24 -5.85 8.18
C VAL A 106 4.31 -5.00 9.05
N LEU A 107 3.39 -5.65 9.78
CA LEU A 107 2.50 -4.93 10.68
C LEU A 107 3.25 -4.17 11.77
N ASP A 108 4.27 -4.77 12.38
CA ASP A 108 5.08 -4.11 13.41
C ASP A 108 5.71 -2.82 12.87
N LYS A 109 6.18 -2.81 11.62
CA LYS A 109 6.72 -1.61 10.98
C LYS A 109 5.64 -0.58 10.64
N MET A 110 4.48 -1.00 10.18
CA MET A 110 3.35 -0.09 9.99
C MET A 110 2.96 0.60 11.30
N LEU A 111 2.92 -0.13 12.42
CA LEU A 111 2.62 0.41 13.75
C LEU A 111 3.74 1.34 14.25
N GLU A 112 5.01 0.98 14.08
CA GLU A 112 6.17 1.81 14.42
C GLU A 112 6.16 3.14 13.64
N ASN A 113 5.86 3.08 12.34
CA ASN A 113 5.71 4.24 11.45
C ASN A 113 4.37 4.97 11.64
N ARG A 114 3.52 4.48 12.56
CA ARG A 114 2.20 5.05 12.85
C ARG A 114 1.39 5.29 11.58
N ALA A 115 1.39 4.27 10.70
CA ALA A 115 0.73 4.27 9.42
C ALA A 115 -0.75 4.62 9.55
N PHE A 116 -1.30 5.29 8.55
CA PHE A 116 -2.72 5.61 8.48
C PHE A 116 -3.19 5.73 7.02
N LEU A 117 -4.49 5.58 6.83
CA LEU A 117 -5.18 5.94 5.59
C LEU A 117 -6.17 7.06 5.91
N VAL A 118 -6.34 8.03 5.01
CA VAL A 118 -7.43 9.02 5.10
C VAL A 118 -8.37 8.87 3.92
N MET A 119 -9.68 8.89 4.17
CA MET A 119 -10.68 8.85 3.11
C MET A 119 -11.41 10.19 3.02
N TRP A 120 -11.39 10.78 1.83
CA TRP A 120 -11.97 12.07 1.52
C TRP A 120 -13.15 11.94 0.54
N ALA A 121 -14.05 12.92 0.54
CA ALA A 121 -15.15 12.98 -0.43
C ALA A 121 -14.79 13.87 -1.63
N THR A 122 -13.95 14.87 -1.40
CA THR A 122 -13.39 15.76 -2.43
C THR A 122 -11.94 16.09 -2.07
N GLU A 123 -11.08 16.35 -3.04
CA GLU A 123 -9.67 16.70 -2.82
C GLU A 123 -9.50 17.90 -1.86
N ASN A 124 -10.48 18.80 -1.78
CA ASN A 124 -10.46 19.92 -0.83
C ASN A 124 -10.60 19.49 0.63
N ASP A 125 -11.02 18.26 0.90
CA ASP A 125 -11.13 17.72 2.26
C ASP A 125 -9.77 17.29 2.82
N ILE A 126 -8.76 17.11 1.95
CA ILE A 126 -7.41 16.69 2.35
C ILE A 126 -6.72 17.89 3.04
N ASN A 127 -7.06 18.06 4.31
CA ASN A 127 -6.45 19.06 5.19
C ASN A 127 -6.08 18.37 6.51
N ILE A 128 -4.91 17.77 6.52
CA ILE A 128 -4.35 17.07 7.67
C ILE A 128 -3.02 17.68 8.09
N ASP A 129 -2.74 17.66 9.38
CA ASP A 129 -1.45 18.05 9.97
C ASP A 129 -1.06 17.01 11.03
N PRO A 130 -0.76 15.78 10.59
CA PRO A 130 -0.47 14.68 11.51
C PRO A 130 0.83 14.95 12.27
N PRO A 131 0.95 14.46 13.52
CA PRO A 131 2.22 14.52 14.23
C PRO A 131 3.37 13.94 13.41
N ALA A 132 4.54 14.59 13.45
CA ALA A 132 5.70 14.23 12.66
C ALA A 132 6.08 12.74 12.78
N GLY A 133 6.53 12.15 11.69
CA GLY A 133 6.96 10.75 11.60
C GLY A 133 5.81 9.75 11.48
N ARG A 134 4.61 10.18 11.10
CA ARG A 134 3.54 9.30 10.62
C ARG A 134 3.63 9.17 9.10
N LEU A 135 3.39 7.97 8.57
CA LEU A 135 3.27 7.71 7.14
C LEU A 135 1.80 7.50 6.78
N GLY A 136 1.33 8.21 5.79
CA GLY A 136 -0.07 8.18 5.39
C GLY A 136 -0.25 7.95 3.90
N GLN A 137 -1.45 7.51 3.55
CA GLN A 137 -1.99 7.43 2.21
C GLN A 137 -3.41 7.96 2.21
N ASP A 138 -3.90 8.38 1.07
CA ASP A 138 -5.27 8.86 0.91
C ASP A 138 -6.05 8.00 -0.09
N LEU A 139 -7.39 8.05 0.02
CA LEU A 139 -8.32 7.31 -0.82
C LEU A 139 -9.60 8.12 -0.98
N GLY A 140 -10.02 8.33 -2.22
CA GLY A 140 -11.24 9.05 -2.53
C GLY A 140 -12.51 8.21 -2.39
N ASN A 141 -13.60 8.86 -1.97
CA ASN A 141 -14.91 8.22 -1.93
C ASN A 141 -15.40 7.83 -3.33
N ASP A 142 -15.17 8.66 -4.34
CA ASP A 142 -15.63 8.46 -5.71
C ASP A 142 -14.85 7.37 -6.47
N GLU A 143 -13.63 7.06 -6.06
CA GLU A 143 -12.79 6.02 -6.65
C GLU A 143 -12.84 4.68 -5.89
N THR A 144 -13.49 4.65 -4.72
CA THR A 144 -13.75 3.40 -3.97
C THR A 144 -14.95 2.68 -4.56
N ASN A 145 -14.75 1.48 -5.10
CA ASN A 145 -15.80 0.69 -5.75
C ASN A 145 -15.94 -0.71 -5.14
N PRO A 146 -16.74 -0.89 -4.07
CA PRO A 146 -16.89 -2.16 -3.37
C PRO A 146 -17.41 -3.33 -4.22
N LEU A 147 -17.98 -3.05 -5.39
CA LEU A 147 -18.55 -4.08 -6.25
C LEU A 147 -17.61 -4.53 -7.38
N PHE A 148 -16.42 -3.96 -7.51
CA PHE A 148 -15.50 -4.27 -8.60
C PHE A 148 -15.19 -5.75 -8.72
N VAL A 149 -14.77 -6.41 -7.65
CA VAL A 149 -14.44 -7.84 -7.65
C VAL A 149 -15.69 -8.70 -7.85
N ALA A 150 -16.78 -8.38 -7.15
CA ALA A 150 -18.06 -9.10 -7.27
C ALA A 150 -18.67 -9.00 -8.68
N ASN A 151 -18.42 -7.92 -9.41
CA ASN A 151 -18.83 -7.69 -10.79
C ASN A 151 -17.87 -8.33 -11.83
N GLY A 152 -16.97 -9.21 -11.40
CA GLY A 152 -16.05 -9.90 -12.29
C GLY A 152 -14.87 -9.05 -12.74
N LYS A 153 -14.46 -8.07 -11.96
CA LYS A 153 -13.30 -7.19 -12.23
C LYS A 153 -13.46 -6.41 -13.55
N THR A 154 -14.62 -5.83 -13.73
CA THR A 154 -14.98 -5.03 -14.91
C THR A 154 -15.69 -3.74 -14.48
N GLY A 155 -15.60 -2.68 -15.30
CA GLY A 155 -16.12 -1.36 -14.99
C GLY A 155 -15.11 -0.48 -14.26
N GLU A 156 -15.59 0.41 -13.40
CA GLU A 156 -14.71 1.27 -12.60
C GLU A 156 -13.86 0.43 -11.64
N PHE A 157 -12.58 0.71 -11.61
CA PHE A 157 -11.64 0.06 -10.72
C PHE A 157 -11.92 0.46 -9.26
N ASP A 158 -11.56 -0.42 -8.35
CA ASP A 158 -11.61 -0.13 -6.92
C ASP A 158 -10.24 0.35 -6.44
N ALA A 159 -10.07 1.65 -6.28
CA ALA A 159 -8.82 2.23 -5.81
C ALA A 159 -8.46 1.81 -4.37
N ALA A 160 -9.38 1.23 -3.59
CA ALA A 160 -9.02 0.65 -2.31
C ALA A 160 -8.00 -0.49 -2.45
N LEU A 161 -8.00 -1.23 -3.58
CA LEU A 161 -6.99 -2.26 -3.88
C LEU A 161 -5.59 -1.69 -4.10
N GLU A 162 -5.49 -0.44 -4.50
CA GLU A 162 -4.27 0.29 -4.77
C GLU A 162 -3.78 1.03 -3.53
N GLU A 163 -4.57 1.95 -3.00
CA GLU A 163 -4.16 2.88 -1.97
C GLU A 163 -3.90 2.20 -0.61
N VAL A 164 -4.67 1.15 -0.30
CA VAL A 164 -4.40 0.32 0.88
C VAL A 164 -3.09 -0.45 0.70
N LEU A 165 -2.81 -0.97 -0.49
CA LEU A 165 -1.55 -1.66 -0.75
C LEU A 165 -0.36 -0.70 -0.71
N HIS A 166 -0.52 0.54 -1.18
CA HIS A 166 0.49 1.58 -1.11
C HIS A 166 0.94 1.84 0.33
N ILE A 167 0.01 2.05 1.28
CA ILE A 167 0.41 2.28 2.67
C ILE A 167 1.03 1.04 3.32
N ILE A 168 0.58 -0.17 3.00
CA ILE A 168 1.19 -1.42 3.50
C ILE A 168 2.63 -1.55 2.97
N ASN A 169 2.87 -1.23 1.72
CA ASN A 169 4.21 -1.27 1.13
C ASN A 169 5.11 -0.16 1.68
N ASN A 170 4.62 1.08 1.66
CA ASN A 170 5.37 2.25 2.07
C ASN A 170 5.75 2.20 3.56
N ALA A 171 4.80 1.91 4.44
CA ALA A 171 5.03 1.93 5.89
C ALA A 171 5.43 0.57 6.48
N GLY A 172 5.19 -0.52 5.74
CA GLY A 172 5.40 -1.89 6.20
C GLY A 172 6.55 -2.60 5.51
N HIS A 173 6.35 -3.10 4.28
CA HIS A 173 7.33 -3.95 3.59
C HIS A 173 8.68 -3.26 3.40
N SER A 174 8.70 -1.98 3.00
CA SER A 174 9.94 -1.24 2.75
C SER A 174 10.83 -1.09 3.99
N PHE A 175 10.23 -1.09 5.18
CA PHE A 175 10.94 -1.02 6.46
C PHE A 175 11.21 -2.39 7.07
N ALA A 176 10.34 -3.37 6.86
CA ALA A 176 10.55 -4.73 7.36
C ALA A 176 11.64 -5.46 6.57
N TYR A 177 11.72 -5.20 5.27
CA TYR A 177 12.64 -5.88 4.34
C TYR A 177 13.32 -4.88 3.39
N PRO A 178 14.16 -3.97 3.90
CA PRO A 178 14.69 -2.85 3.10
C PRO A 178 15.59 -3.29 1.93
N GLU A 179 16.23 -4.46 2.01
CA GLU A 179 17.02 -5.00 0.90
C GLU A 179 16.13 -5.54 -0.23
N ALA A 180 14.96 -6.09 0.13
CA ALA A 180 14.02 -6.66 -0.83
C ALA A 180 13.03 -5.62 -1.36
N PHE A 181 12.32 -4.92 -0.46
CA PHE A 181 11.22 -4.00 -0.78
C PHE A 181 11.54 -2.53 -0.51
N GLY A 182 12.80 -2.19 -0.22
CA GLY A 182 13.19 -0.79 -0.07
C GLY A 182 12.96 -0.01 -1.37
N GLN A 183 12.66 1.27 -1.23
CA GLN A 183 12.30 2.13 -2.35
C GLN A 183 13.53 2.80 -3.01
N ASN A 184 14.69 2.65 -2.39
CA ASN A 184 15.92 3.23 -2.89
C ASN A 184 16.63 2.31 -3.90
N ILE A 185 17.45 2.93 -4.73
CA ILE A 185 18.34 2.23 -5.67
C ILE A 185 19.10 1.11 -4.93
N GLY A 186 19.09 -0.08 -5.53
CA GLY A 186 19.84 -1.24 -5.05
C GLY A 186 19.01 -2.27 -4.28
N SER A 187 17.75 -1.96 -3.92
CA SER A 187 16.82 -2.99 -3.45
C SER A 187 16.42 -3.93 -4.60
N ASP A 188 15.96 -5.13 -4.26
CA ASP A 188 15.48 -6.09 -5.27
C ASP A 188 14.29 -5.52 -6.04
N LEU A 189 13.35 -4.84 -5.36
CA LEU A 189 12.20 -4.18 -5.96
C LEU A 189 12.63 -3.08 -6.95
N ALA A 190 13.54 -2.17 -6.53
CA ALA A 190 14.03 -1.10 -7.39
C ALA A 190 14.80 -1.64 -8.60
N ASN A 191 15.59 -2.69 -8.42
CA ASN A 191 16.31 -3.35 -9.51
C ASN A 191 15.34 -4.02 -10.50
N ALA A 192 14.27 -4.65 -10.03
CA ALA A 192 13.23 -5.22 -10.88
C ALA A 192 12.48 -4.13 -11.65
N MET A 193 12.14 -3.01 -11.00
CA MET A 193 11.53 -1.85 -11.64
C MET A 193 12.44 -1.27 -12.76
N ASP A 194 13.74 -1.14 -12.51
CA ASP A 194 14.68 -0.64 -13.51
C ASP A 194 14.74 -1.55 -14.76
N ILE A 195 14.63 -2.87 -14.56
CA ILE A 195 14.51 -3.83 -15.66
C ILE A 195 13.21 -3.61 -16.43
N ALA A 196 12.09 -3.48 -15.72
CA ALA A 196 10.76 -3.29 -16.30
C ALA A 196 10.66 -2.01 -17.15
N ARG A 197 11.33 -0.96 -16.72
CA ARG A 197 11.41 0.36 -17.41
C ARG A 197 12.43 0.38 -18.54
N GLY A 198 13.26 -0.64 -18.68
CA GLY A 198 14.34 -0.70 -19.66
C GLY A 198 15.55 0.17 -19.30
N GLY A 199 15.67 0.60 -18.04
CA GLY A 199 16.77 1.39 -17.52
C GLY A 199 16.47 2.07 -16.19
N GLN A 200 17.53 2.55 -15.53
CA GLN A 200 17.39 3.33 -14.29
C GLN A 200 17.11 4.80 -14.62
N PHE A 201 15.89 5.23 -14.37
CA PHE A 201 15.46 6.61 -14.58
C PHE A 201 15.09 7.24 -13.23
N LEU A 202 15.90 8.16 -12.74
CA LEU A 202 15.65 8.88 -11.47
C LEU A 202 14.53 9.93 -11.61
N THR A 203 14.23 10.31 -12.82
CA THR A 203 13.10 11.16 -13.19
C THR A 203 12.40 10.52 -14.38
N ILE A 204 11.13 10.77 -14.54
CA ILE A 204 10.34 10.25 -15.67
C ILE A 204 11.01 10.67 -16.99
N PRO A 205 11.38 9.72 -17.86
CA PRO A 205 12.00 10.03 -19.13
C PRO A 205 10.95 10.60 -20.11
N SER A 206 11.38 11.34 -21.11
CA SER A 206 10.48 11.84 -22.17
C SER A 206 9.87 10.73 -23.01
N SER A 207 10.47 9.55 -23.01
CA SER A 207 9.95 8.30 -23.58
C SER A 207 10.71 7.12 -22.99
N TYR A 208 10.02 6.04 -22.73
CA TYR A 208 10.66 4.80 -22.31
C TYR A 208 11.28 4.04 -23.50
N PRO A 209 12.30 3.21 -23.27
CA PRO A 209 12.86 2.33 -24.29
C PRO A 209 11.81 1.38 -24.87
N ALA A 210 11.97 1.02 -26.14
CA ALA A 210 11.12 0.01 -26.76
C ALA A 210 11.26 -1.32 -26.00
N GLY A 211 10.12 -1.90 -25.61
CA GLY A 211 10.07 -3.15 -24.85
C GLY A 211 10.05 -2.96 -23.34
N ALA A 212 10.03 -1.74 -22.83
CA ALA A 212 9.63 -1.49 -21.45
C ALA A 212 8.15 -1.89 -21.25
N TRP A 213 7.83 -2.49 -20.12
CA TRP A 213 6.47 -2.91 -19.77
C TRP A 213 5.92 -2.21 -18.53
N TYR A 214 6.72 -1.36 -17.89
CA TYR A 214 6.29 -0.39 -16.90
C TYR A 214 6.72 0.99 -17.36
N THR A 215 5.74 1.82 -17.71
CA THR A 215 5.94 3.10 -18.38
C THR A 215 5.18 4.25 -17.72
N TYR A 216 5.11 4.21 -16.40
CA TYR A 216 4.49 5.22 -15.57
C TYR A 216 5.00 6.63 -15.90
N ASP A 217 4.10 7.61 -16.14
CA ASP A 217 4.46 8.89 -16.73
C ASP A 217 4.15 10.12 -15.85
N ASP A 218 3.70 9.93 -14.61
CA ASP A 218 3.50 11.05 -13.69
C ASP A 218 4.84 11.67 -13.27
N THR A 219 5.12 12.86 -13.77
CA THR A 219 6.37 13.59 -13.54
C THR A 219 6.52 14.13 -12.12
N THR A 220 5.48 14.05 -11.28
CA THR A 220 5.52 14.40 -9.86
C THR A 220 5.92 13.22 -8.98
N CYS A 221 5.91 12.01 -9.54
CA CYS A 221 6.23 10.77 -8.86
C CYS A 221 7.76 10.56 -8.85
N GLU A 222 8.38 10.62 -7.69
CA GLU A 222 9.81 10.40 -7.53
C GLU A 222 10.17 8.91 -7.62
N TYR A 223 11.43 8.59 -7.90
CA TYR A 223 11.94 7.23 -8.03
C TYR A 223 11.71 6.42 -6.75
N ALA A 224 12.15 6.95 -5.63
CA ALA A 224 11.78 6.45 -4.31
C ALA A 224 10.44 7.06 -3.88
N ASP A 225 9.76 6.43 -2.98
CA ASP A 225 8.49 6.87 -2.36
C ASP A 225 7.25 6.85 -3.28
N CYS A 226 7.44 6.69 -4.59
CA CYS A 226 6.32 6.62 -5.51
C CYS A 226 6.51 5.54 -6.58
N GLN A 227 7.45 5.69 -7.53
CA GLN A 227 7.55 4.81 -8.71
C GLN A 227 7.76 3.33 -8.36
N THR A 228 8.49 3.03 -7.26
CA THR A 228 8.68 1.66 -6.79
C THR A 228 7.41 1.08 -6.16
N ILE A 229 6.59 1.93 -5.53
CA ILE A 229 5.32 1.54 -4.90
C ILE A 229 4.30 1.23 -5.99
N GLU A 230 4.19 2.10 -6.99
CA GLU A 230 3.33 1.90 -8.16
C GLU A 230 3.69 0.61 -8.92
N TYR A 231 4.98 0.39 -9.16
CA TYR A 231 5.43 -0.82 -9.82
C TYR A 231 5.05 -2.09 -9.06
N LEU A 232 5.21 -2.09 -7.73
CA LEU A 232 4.81 -3.21 -6.90
C LEU A 232 3.29 -3.44 -6.94
N TYR A 233 2.51 -2.36 -6.89
CA TYR A 233 1.06 -2.42 -7.01
C TYR A 233 0.63 -3.08 -8.33
N TRP A 234 1.15 -2.61 -9.47
CA TRP A 234 0.84 -3.19 -10.78
C TRP A 234 1.15 -4.68 -10.83
N ALA A 235 2.34 -5.07 -10.40
CA ALA A 235 2.78 -6.45 -10.45
C ALA A 235 1.95 -7.36 -9.54
N LEU A 236 1.76 -6.98 -8.26
CA LEU A 236 1.05 -7.81 -7.28
C LEU A 236 -0.44 -7.94 -7.61
N THR A 237 -1.09 -6.85 -7.98
CA THR A 237 -2.51 -6.89 -8.34
C THR A 237 -2.77 -7.64 -9.65
N SER A 238 -1.82 -7.61 -10.59
CA SER A 238 -1.86 -8.47 -11.79
C SER A 238 -1.71 -9.94 -11.44
N MET A 239 -0.81 -10.28 -10.50
CA MET A 239 -0.66 -11.66 -10.04
C MET A 239 -1.90 -12.19 -9.32
N MET A 240 -2.63 -11.34 -8.60
CA MET A 240 -3.90 -11.68 -7.97
C MET A 240 -5.11 -11.59 -8.92
N GLY A 241 -4.90 -11.15 -10.16
CA GLY A 241 -5.92 -11.11 -11.22
C GLY A 241 -6.84 -9.88 -11.18
N ALA A 242 -6.51 -8.82 -10.44
CA ALA A 242 -7.30 -7.59 -10.44
C ALA A 242 -7.27 -6.89 -11.80
N GLN A 243 -6.15 -7.01 -12.53
CA GLN A 243 -5.90 -6.30 -13.78
C GLN A 243 -6.31 -7.09 -15.04
N GLU A 244 -6.79 -8.34 -14.91
CA GLU A 244 -6.95 -9.26 -16.05
C GLU A 244 -7.85 -8.75 -17.17
N ASN A 245 -8.84 -7.90 -16.86
CA ASN A 245 -9.82 -7.35 -17.81
C ASN A 245 -9.56 -5.86 -18.15
N ARG A 246 -8.41 -5.29 -17.73
CA ARG A 246 -8.14 -3.85 -17.78
C ARG A 246 -7.02 -3.44 -18.73
N LEU A 247 -6.50 -4.33 -19.57
CA LEU A 247 -5.36 -4.01 -20.43
C LEU A 247 -5.56 -2.74 -21.26
N ASP A 248 -6.75 -2.55 -21.81
CA ASP A 248 -7.07 -1.37 -22.61
C ASP A 248 -7.05 -0.06 -21.80
N ASP A 249 -7.27 -0.14 -20.49
CA ASP A 249 -7.30 1.01 -19.58
C ASP A 249 -5.92 1.34 -19.00
N ILE A 250 -5.01 0.36 -18.90
CA ILE A 250 -3.75 0.47 -18.17
C ILE A 250 -2.49 0.35 -19.02
N SER A 251 -2.61 -0.03 -20.30
CA SER A 251 -1.45 -0.32 -21.17
C SER A 251 -0.54 0.88 -21.45
N GLN A 252 -0.97 2.11 -21.11
CA GLN A 252 -0.09 3.29 -21.14
C GLN A 252 0.94 3.29 -20.00
N GLU A 253 0.73 2.48 -18.94
CA GLU A 253 1.60 2.40 -17.76
C GLU A 253 2.11 1.00 -17.49
N TRP A 254 1.29 -0.02 -17.76
CA TRP A 254 1.58 -1.41 -17.43
C TRP A 254 1.05 -2.39 -18.47
N ASP A 255 1.93 -3.23 -19.03
CA ASP A 255 1.57 -4.18 -20.10
C ASP A 255 1.26 -5.60 -19.59
N LEU A 256 1.60 -5.94 -18.34
CA LEU A 256 1.54 -7.31 -17.81
C LEU A 256 0.31 -7.55 -16.94
N ASN A 257 -0.88 -7.38 -17.50
CA ASN A 257 -2.16 -7.40 -16.78
C ASN A 257 -2.59 -8.76 -16.20
N THR A 258 -1.80 -9.83 -16.36
CA THR A 258 -2.12 -11.17 -15.83
C THR A 258 -0.94 -11.83 -15.13
N ALA A 259 -1.21 -12.73 -14.19
CA ALA A 259 -0.19 -13.51 -13.49
C ALA A 259 0.76 -14.26 -14.46
N ALA A 260 0.22 -14.80 -15.55
CA ALA A 260 1.01 -15.50 -16.55
C ALA A 260 1.99 -14.59 -17.29
N LEU A 261 1.58 -13.36 -17.60
CA LEU A 261 2.44 -12.35 -18.22
C LEU A 261 3.53 -11.89 -17.26
N VAL A 262 3.19 -11.60 -16.00
CA VAL A 262 4.18 -11.26 -14.96
C VAL A 262 5.19 -12.39 -14.81
N GLN A 263 4.75 -13.63 -14.65
CA GLN A 263 5.63 -14.80 -14.51
C GLN A 263 6.57 -15.00 -15.69
N SER A 264 6.08 -14.82 -16.91
CA SER A 264 6.87 -15.09 -18.13
C SER A 264 7.78 -13.96 -18.56
N THR A 265 7.45 -12.70 -18.21
CA THR A 265 8.14 -11.51 -18.70
C THR A 265 8.95 -10.86 -17.59
N ASP A 266 8.35 -10.60 -16.44
CA ASP A 266 9.00 -9.97 -15.29
C ASP A 266 9.38 -10.99 -14.22
N THR A 267 10.37 -11.81 -14.55
CA THR A 267 10.83 -12.89 -13.68
C THR A 267 11.45 -12.39 -12.38
N ALA A 268 11.95 -11.16 -12.36
CA ALA A 268 12.55 -10.56 -11.16
C ALA A 268 11.49 -10.26 -10.11
N ILE A 269 10.44 -9.52 -10.48
CA ILE A 269 9.35 -9.23 -9.55
C ILE A 269 8.57 -10.49 -9.19
N HIS A 270 8.34 -11.39 -10.14
CA HIS A 270 7.67 -12.65 -9.87
C HIS A 270 8.41 -13.47 -8.80
N ALA A 271 9.75 -13.57 -8.88
CA ALA A 271 10.56 -14.27 -7.89
C ALA A 271 10.47 -13.60 -6.50
N LEU A 272 10.46 -12.27 -6.46
CA LEU A 272 10.33 -11.50 -5.22
C LEU A 272 8.95 -11.75 -4.57
N LEU A 273 7.87 -11.62 -5.34
CA LEU A 273 6.50 -11.74 -4.84
C LEU A 273 6.11 -13.18 -4.47
N THR A 274 6.75 -14.18 -5.05
CA THR A 274 6.51 -15.60 -4.74
C THR A 274 7.45 -16.18 -3.70
N ASN A 275 8.37 -15.38 -3.17
CA ASN A 275 9.28 -15.84 -2.12
C ASN A 275 8.52 -16.02 -0.78
N PRO A 276 8.46 -17.24 -0.23
CA PRO A 276 7.68 -17.52 0.97
C PRO A 276 8.16 -16.78 2.23
N THR A 277 9.36 -16.20 2.20
CA THR A 277 9.88 -15.40 3.32
C THR A 277 9.04 -14.18 3.60
N TYR A 278 8.40 -13.62 2.57
CA TYR A 278 7.69 -12.34 2.67
C TYR A 278 6.19 -12.49 2.89
N ASN A 279 5.63 -13.69 2.70
CA ASN A 279 4.20 -13.96 2.83
C ASN A 279 3.34 -12.91 2.11
N MET A 280 3.69 -12.64 0.84
CA MET A 280 2.91 -11.70 0.02
C MET A 280 1.49 -12.24 -0.22
N PRO A 281 0.48 -11.37 -0.30
CA PRO A 281 -0.89 -11.77 -0.61
C PRO A 281 -0.99 -12.55 -1.93
N THR A 282 -1.82 -13.58 -1.97
CA THR A 282 -2.06 -14.42 -3.14
C THR A 282 -3.53 -14.46 -3.57
N VAL A 283 -4.43 -14.02 -2.69
CA VAL A 283 -5.87 -13.92 -2.94
C VAL A 283 -6.22 -12.44 -3.04
N LEU A 284 -6.94 -12.07 -4.10
CA LEU A 284 -7.38 -10.69 -4.30
C LEU A 284 -8.41 -10.31 -3.22
N PRO A 285 -8.18 -9.23 -2.47
CA PRO A 285 -9.19 -8.69 -1.56
C PRO A 285 -10.48 -8.34 -2.30
N ASP A 286 -11.61 -8.69 -1.71
CA ASP A 286 -12.95 -8.39 -2.26
C ASP A 286 -13.82 -7.55 -1.31
N GLY A 287 -13.24 -7.18 -0.15
CA GLY A 287 -13.92 -6.39 0.88
C GLY A 287 -14.87 -7.18 1.76
N THR A 288 -14.77 -8.51 1.78
CA THR A 288 -15.64 -9.39 2.60
C THR A 288 -14.86 -10.18 3.65
N TYR A 289 -13.91 -9.54 4.34
CA TYR A 289 -13.02 -10.19 5.31
C TYR A 289 -13.79 -11.00 6.36
N ARG A 290 -13.52 -12.31 6.44
CA ARG A 290 -14.11 -13.27 7.39
C ARG A 290 -15.65 -13.27 7.44
N GLN A 291 -16.30 -12.95 6.34
CA GLN A 291 -17.78 -12.96 6.22
C GLN A 291 -18.31 -14.29 5.71
#